data_8f414a2e253601ecbea7d245f5a61aa2
#
_entry.id   8f414a2e253601ecbea7d245f5a61aa2
#
_cell.length_a   1.000
_cell.length_b   1.000
_cell.length_c   1.000
_cell.angle_alpha   90.00
_cell.angle_beta   90.00
_cell.angle_gamma   90.00
#
_symmetry.space_group_name_H-M   'P 1'
#
loop_
_entity.id
_entity.type
_entity.pdbx_description
1 polymer ?
#
loop_
_entity_poly.entity_id
_entity_poly.type
_entity_poly.pdbx_seq_one_letter_code
_entity_poly.pdbx_strand_id
1 'polypeptide(L)'
;MSLARHQRIFIRLFLLALIVALLSWVGCSSEQALRSEQTAFTRASFPEQKKIDSLETQNVNLKQQLMKLDQDNNTLNARLDDLESKLKAEIDKAAAPPPPPPAPPTSATTYEGAQKSFTKKKYDDAIQMFQALLDGGAPENIADNCHYWIGESYFGKKDFTEAVKHFEMVLQYKISEKKGDAHFMLGRSYDMLGDKAKAKKSYEKVVKDYPMNGNVKRAKERLGRL
;
A
#
# COMPACT_ATOMS: atom_id res chain seq x y z
N MET A 1 -89.11 51.25 28.69
CA MET A 1 -88.10 51.22 27.58
C MET A 1 -86.66 50.91 28.09
N SER A 2 -86.39 50.78 29.33
CA SER A 2 -85.04 50.56 29.90
C SER A 2 -84.53 49.08 29.83
N LEU A 3 -85.35 48.06 30.06
CA LEU A 3 -84.99 46.66 30.14
C LEU A 3 -84.43 46.10 28.85
N ALA A 4 -85.00 46.47 27.71
CA ALA A 4 -84.58 45.96 26.40
C ALA A 4 -83.18 46.47 25.98
N ARG A 5 -82.72 47.62 26.54
CA ARG A 5 -81.41 48.16 26.28
C ARG A 5 -80.28 47.35 27.01
N HIS A 6 -80.58 47.04 28.29
CA HIS A 6 -79.63 46.23 29.10
C HIS A 6 -79.46 44.82 28.59
N GLN A 7 -80.53 44.21 28.17
CA GLN A 7 -80.54 42.87 27.62
C GLN A 7 -79.70 42.80 26.29
N ARG A 8 -79.78 43.81 25.44
CA ARG A 8 -78.97 43.86 24.20
C ARG A 8 -77.48 44.09 24.48
N ILE A 9 -77.18 44.85 25.49
CA ILE A 9 -75.78 45.12 25.94
C ILE A 9 -75.20 43.77 26.48
N PHE A 10 -75.93 43.06 27.29
CA PHE A 10 -75.52 41.76 27.89
C PHE A 10 -75.24 40.71 26.78
N ILE A 11 -76.13 40.59 25.81
CA ILE A 11 -75.97 39.68 24.70
C ILE A 11 -74.74 40.02 23.86
N ARG A 12 -74.48 41.33 23.63
CA ARG A 12 -73.28 41.78 22.87
C ARG A 12 -72.00 41.48 23.62
N LEU A 13 -71.97 41.71 24.94
CA LEU A 13 -70.81 41.40 25.76
C LEU A 13 -70.54 39.90 25.86
N PHE A 14 -71.61 39.12 25.93
CA PHE A 14 -71.48 37.64 25.95
C PHE A 14 -70.97 37.08 24.62
N LEU A 15 -71.44 37.63 23.50
CA LEU A 15 -70.95 37.24 22.16
C LEU A 15 -69.50 37.65 21.97
N LEU A 16 -69.09 38.86 22.46
CA LEU A 16 -67.72 39.30 22.42
C LEU A 16 -66.79 38.41 23.24
N ALA A 17 -67.22 38.01 24.44
CA ALA A 17 -66.49 37.08 25.30
C ALA A 17 -66.35 35.69 24.66
N LEU A 18 -67.38 35.21 23.97
CA LEU A 18 -67.39 33.94 23.27
C LEU A 18 -66.43 33.99 22.05
N ILE A 19 -66.39 35.11 21.31
CA ILE A 19 -65.46 35.32 20.21
C ILE A 19 -64.00 35.34 20.71
N VAL A 20 -63.74 36.06 21.82
CA VAL A 20 -62.40 36.10 22.40
C VAL A 20 -61.98 34.72 22.92
N ALA A 21 -62.88 33.94 23.54
CA ALA A 21 -62.59 32.57 23.95
C ALA A 21 -62.29 31.65 22.78
N LEU A 22 -63.07 31.76 21.69
CA LEU A 22 -62.81 31.00 20.45
C LEU A 22 -61.47 31.37 19.78
N LEU A 23 -61.15 32.64 19.74
CA LEU A 23 -59.87 33.12 19.18
C LEU A 23 -58.71 32.68 20.03
N SER A 24 -58.81 32.67 21.35
CA SER A 24 -57.75 32.14 22.22
C SER A 24 -57.63 30.62 22.12
N TRP A 25 -58.71 29.89 21.92
CA TRP A 25 -58.68 28.43 21.75
C TRP A 25 -58.06 28.05 20.39
N VAL A 26 -58.39 28.75 19.32
CA VAL A 26 -57.79 28.53 18.00
C VAL A 26 -56.31 28.92 18.01
N GLY A 27 -55.93 30.04 18.68
CA GLY A 27 -54.52 30.42 18.83
C GLY A 27 -53.73 29.40 19.62
N CYS A 28 -54.28 28.87 20.70
CA CYS A 28 -53.61 27.87 21.54
C CYS A 28 -53.44 26.52 20.79
N SER A 29 -54.41 26.13 19.99
CA SER A 29 -54.36 24.91 19.21
C SER A 29 -53.33 24.99 18.05
N SER A 30 -53.23 26.15 17.43
CA SER A 30 -52.23 26.39 16.34
C SER A 30 -50.80 26.46 16.91
N GLU A 31 -50.62 27.04 18.09
CA GLU A 31 -49.32 27.12 18.75
C GLU A 31 -48.82 25.75 19.24
N GLN A 32 -49.74 24.90 19.74
CA GLN A 32 -49.41 23.53 20.09
C GLN A 32 -49.05 22.66 18.86
N ALA A 33 -49.76 22.83 17.75
CA ALA A 33 -49.45 22.17 16.49
C ALA A 33 -48.06 22.57 15.96
N LEU A 34 -47.74 23.86 15.93
CA LEU A 34 -46.43 24.38 15.54
C LEU A 34 -45.29 23.88 16.46
N ARG A 35 -45.51 23.86 17.77
CA ARG A 35 -44.54 23.29 18.72
C ARG A 35 -44.34 21.79 18.51
N SER A 36 -45.38 21.05 18.23
CA SER A 36 -45.28 19.59 17.96
C SER A 36 -44.51 19.29 16.66
N GLU A 37 -44.74 20.06 15.60
CA GLU A 37 -43.98 19.96 14.34
C GLU A 37 -42.51 20.35 14.56
N GLN A 38 -42.24 21.42 15.30
CA GLN A 38 -40.87 21.86 15.60
C GLN A 38 -40.11 20.85 16.46
N THR A 39 -40.77 20.19 17.43
CA THR A 39 -40.17 19.10 18.21
C THR A 39 -40.00 17.83 17.39
N ALA A 40 -40.88 17.52 16.45
CA ALA A 40 -40.74 16.38 15.55
C ALA A 40 -39.58 16.60 14.58
N PHE A 41 -39.44 17.80 14.02
CA PHE A 41 -38.32 18.19 13.15
C PHE A 41 -36.97 18.10 13.87
N THR A 42 -36.88 18.67 15.07
CA THR A 42 -35.65 18.58 15.88
C THR A 42 -35.30 17.15 16.27
N ARG A 43 -36.31 16.29 16.56
CA ARG A 43 -36.09 14.89 16.90
C ARG A 43 -35.65 14.06 15.68
N ALA A 44 -36.14 14.38 14.47
CA ALA A 44 -35.75 13.72 13.23
C ALA A 44 -34.33 14.07 12.77
N SER A 45 -33.91 15.33 13.00
CA SER A 45 -32.57 15.80 12.61
C SER A 45 -31.43 15.39 13.58
N PHE A 46 -31.80 14.99 14.81
CA PHE A 46 -30.80 14.67 15.84
C PHE A 46 -29.88 13.48 15.52
N PRO A 47 -30.33 12.37 14.91
CA PRO A 47 -29.44 11.26 14.54
C PRO A 47 -28.51 11.63 13.36
N GLU A 48 -28.99 12.44 12.41
CA GLU A 48 -28.17 12.90 11.28
C GLU A 48 -27.10 13.88 11.73
N GLN A 49 -27.44 14.81 12.63
CA GLN A 49 -26.47 15.74 13.20
C GLN A 49 -25.36 15.02 13.96
N LYS A 50 -25.68 14.01 14.77
CA LYS A 50 -24.66 13.17 15.43
C LYS A 50 -23.74 12.47 14.45
N LYS A 51 -24.26 12.03 13.30
CA LYS A 51 -23.46 11.39 12.28
C LYS A 51 -22.53 12.40 11.59
N ILE A 52 -23.01 13.61 11.35
CA ILE A 52 -22.21 14.72 10.81
C ILE A 52 -21.07 15.05 11.78
N ASP A 53 -21.36 15.26 13.06
CA ASP A 53 -20.37 15.58 14.09
C ASP A 53 -19.31 14.48 14.22
N SER A 54 -19.74 13.20 14.12
CA SER A 54 -18.84 12.04 14.12
C SER A 54 -17.93 12.02 12.89
N LEU A 55 -18.47 12.30 11.70
CA LEU A 55 -17.70 12.36 10.45
C LEU A 55 -16.73 13.55 10.44
N GLU A 56 -17.12 14.69 11.00
CA GLU A 56 -16.24 15.86 11.16
C GLU A 56 -15.08 15.53 12.09
N THR A 57 -15.35 14.86 13.21
CA THR A 57 -14.31 14.40 14.15
C THR A 57 -13.35 13.42 13.48
N GLN A 58 -13.87 12.47 12.67
CA GLN A 58 -13.04 11.54 11.91
C GLN A 58 -12.19 12.26 10.85
N ASN A 59 -12.76 13.26 10.16
CA ASN A 59 -12.02 14.06 9.18
C ASN A 59 -10.89 14.86 9.83
N VAL A 60 -11.12 15.45 11.01
CA VAL A 60 -10.07 16.15 11.76
C VAL A 60 -8.95 15.19 12.15
N ASN A 61 -9.30 13.99 12.65
CA ASN A 61 -8.31 12.97 13.01
C ASN A 61 -7.50 12.49 11.80
N LEU A 62 -8.16 12.22 10.67
CA LEU A 62 -7.49 11.84 9.43
C LEU A 62 -6.54 12.93 8.92
N LYS A 63 -6.94 14.20 9.00
CA LYS A 63 -6.05 15.33 8.65
C LYS A 63 -4.82 15.40 9.56
N GLN A 64 -4.98 15.15 10.85
CA GLN A 64 -3.85 15.10 11.78
C GLN A 64 -2.90 13.93 11.47
N GLN A 65 -3.45 12.76 11.13
CA GLN A 65 -2.65 11.60 10.72
C GLN A 65 -1.87 11.87 9.42
N LEU A 66 -2.50 12.51 8.44
CA LEU A 66 -1.82 12.92 7.20
C LEU A 66 -0.68 13.90 7.47
N MET A 67 -0.92 14.94 8.29
CA MET A 67 0.14 15.90 8.66
C MET A 67 1.32 15.20 9.35
N LYS A 68 1.04 14.25 10.25
CA LYS A 68 2.09 13.46 10.91
C LYS A 68 2.87 12.61 9.93
N LEU A 69 2.17 11.95 9.01
CA LEU A 69 2.81 11.12 7.98
C LEU A 69 3.71 11.94 7.05
N ASP A 70 3.27 13.14 6.66
CA ASP A 70 4.09 14.07 5.87
C ASP A 70 5.33 14.52 6.63
N GLN A 71 5.19 14.79 7.94
CA GLN A 71 6.33 15.14 8.79
C GLN A 71 7.31 13.98 8.93
N ASP A 72 6.81 12.75 9.12
CA ASP A 72 7.62 11.54 9.20
C ASP A 72 8.36 11.29 7.86
N ASN A 73 7.69 11.47 6.72
CA ASN A 73 8.31 11.37 5.39
C ASN A 73 9.42 12.41 5.17
N ASN A 74 9.18 13.67 5.57
CA ASN A 74 10.20 14.71 5.47
C ASN A 74 11.41 14.40 6.35
N THR A 75 11.17 13.85 7.55
CA THR A 75 12.24 13.42 8.45
C THR A 75 13.03 12.26 7.88
N LEU A 76 12.36 11.29 7.26
CA LEU A 76 13.01 10.15 6.59
C LEU A 76 13.84 10.59 5.41
N ASN A 77 13.33 11.51 4.58
CA ASN A 77 14.09 12.06 3.44
C ASN A 77 15.34 12.81 3.92
N ALA A 78 15.23 13.65 4.95
CA ALA A 78 16.38 14.34 5.52
C ALA A 78 17.44 13.37 6.08
N ARG A 79 17.01 12.22 6.66
CA ARG A 79 17.94 11.16 7.12
C ARG A 79 18.58 10.41 5.96
N LEU A 80 17.86 10.22 4.85
CA LEU A 80 18.41 9.64 3.62
C LEU A 80 19.52 10.55 3.05
N ASP A 81 19.26 11.84 2.91
CA ASP A 81 20.24 12.81 2.41
C ASP A 81 21.49 12.85 3.32
N ASP A 82 21.32 12.82 4.64
CA ASP A 82 22.42 12.77 5.61
C ASP A 82 23.24 11.47 5.47
N LEU A 83 22.58 10.32 5.32
CA LEU A 83 23.24 9.04 5.11
C LEU A 83 23.98 8.96 3.78
N GLU A 84 23.37 9.48 2.71
CA GLU A 84 24.03 9.56 1.39
C GLU A 84 25.25 10.47 1.42
N SER A 85 25.17 11.60 2.11
CA SER A 85 26.30 12.52 2.28
C SER A 85 27.43 11.91 3.10
N LYS A 86 27.09 11.19 4.18
CA LYS A 86 28.07 10.45 5.00
C LYS A 86 28.72 9.30 4.24
N LEU A 87 27.92 8.54 3.49
CA LEU A 87 28.43 7.47 2.63
C LEU A 87 29.38 8.01 1.57
N LYS A 88 29.00 9.13 0.94
CA LYS A 88 29.85 9.80 -0.04
C LYS A 88 31.16 10.30 0.60
N ALA A 89 31.10 10.90 1.79
CA ALA A 89 32.28 11.35 2.52
C ALA A 89 33.19 10.18 2.93
N GLU A 90 32.62 9.01 3.33
CA GLU A 90 33.40 7.81 3.60
C GLU A 90 34.00 7.20 2.34
N ILE A 91 33.26 7.21 1.22
CA ILE A 91 33.79 6.77 -0.08
C ILE A 91 34.94 7.68 -0.53
N ASP A 92 34.78 9.01 -0.40
CA ASP A 92 35.81 9.99 -0.76
C ASP A 92 37.05 9.88 0.16
N LYS A 93 36.85 9.49 1.44
CA LYS A 93 37.89 9.28 2.42
C LYS A 93 38.63 7.93 2.24
N ALA A 94 37.89 6.93 1.74
CA ALA A 94 38.45 5.61 1.37
C ALA A 94 39.11 5.62 -0.02
N ALA A 95 38.98 6.69 -0.77
CA ALA A 95 39.57 6.85 -2.09
C ALA A 95 41.09 7.12 -1.98
N ALA A 96 41.86 6.10 -1.70
CA ALA A 96 42.98 5.83 -2.60
C ALA A 96 42.46 5.91 -4.07
N PRO A 97 43.23 6.47 -5.06
CA PRO A 97 42.70 6.66 -6.39
C PRO A 97 41.96 5.41 -6.83
N PRO A 98 40.68 5.55 -7.30
CA PRO A 98 39.90 4.38 -7.63
C PRO A 98 40.73 3.49 -8.54
N PRO A 99 40.77 2.18 -8.30
CA PRO A 99 41.38 1.30 -9.27
C PRO A 99 40.75 1.70 -10.60
N PRO A 100 41.54 1.83 -11.69
CA PRO A 100 41.03 2.29 -12.97
C PRO A 100 39.74 1.54 -13.24
N PRO A 101 38.65 2.22 -13.74
CA PRO A 101 37.37 1.57 -13.97
C PRO A 101 37.67 0.25 -14.70
N PRO A 102 37.06 -0.87 -14.27
CA PRO A 102 37.35 -2.16 -14.89
C PRO A 102 37.26 -1.93 -16.40
N ALA A 103 38.37 -2.21 -17.09
CA ALA A 103 38.47 -1.99 -18.52
C ALA A 103 37.17 -2.54 -19.17
N PRO A 104 36.56 -1.82 -20.14
CA PRO A 104 35.34 -2.29 -20.78
C PRO A 104 35.57 -3.74 -21.14
N PRO A 105 34.62 -4.66 -20.89
CA PRO A 105 34.85 -6.07 -20.93
C PRO A 105 35.54 -6.41 -22.27
N THR A 106 36.83 -6.67 -22.18
CA THR A 106 37.54 -7.26 -23.32
C THR A 106 36.73 -8.45 -23.73
N SER A 107 36.60 -8.75 -24.99
CA SER A 107 35.78 -9.76 -25.69
C SER A 107 35.74 -11.18 -25.08
N ALA A 108 36.10 -11.33 -23.81
CA ALA A 108 36.10 -12.54 -23.00
C ALA A 108 34.95 -12.62 -21.98
N THR A 109 34.10 -11.57 -21.82
CA THR A 109 32.91 -11.68 -20.95
C THR A 109 31.80 -12.34 -21.75
N THR A 110 31.94 -13.63 -21.94
CA THR A 110 30.89 -14.43 -22.54
C THR A 110 29.95 -14.93 -21.48
N TYR A 111 28.68 -15.10 -21.81
CA TYR A 111 27.69 -15.72 -20.94
C TYR A 111 28.19 -17.09 -20.39
N GLU A 112 28.87 -17.89 -21.21
CA GLU A 112 29.51 -19.13 -20.83
C GLU A 112 30.64 -18.95 -19.80
N GLY A 113 31.46 -17.91 -19.95
CA GLY A 113 32.49 -17.56 -18.97
C GLY A 113 31.90 -17.22 -17.59
N ALA A 114 30.80 -16.47 -17.58
CA ALA A 114 30.07 -16.14 -16.36
C ALA A 114 29.48 -17.40 -15.69
N GLN A 115 28.87 -18.30 -16.46
CA GLN A 115 28.38 -19.59 -15.95
C GLN A 115 29.50 -20.47 -15.40
N LYS A 116 30.68 -20.46 -16.03
CA LYS A 116 31.85 -21.18 -15.55
C LYS A 116 32.36 -20.64 -14.22
N SER A 117 32.30 -19.31 -14.00
CA SER A 117 32.63 -18.71 -12.72
C SER A 117 31.63 -19.13 -11.65
N PHE A 118 30.33 -19.14 -11.97
CA PHE A 118 29.29 -19.62 -11.06
C PHE A 118 29.52 -21.10 -10.65
N THR A 119 29.77 -21.98 -11.62
CA THR A 119 29.99 -23.43 -11.34
C THR A 119 31.22 -23.66 -10.46
N LYS A 120 32.23 -22.79 -10.56
CA LYS A 120 33.41 -22.79 -9.68
C LYS A 120 33.15 -22.12 -8.32
N LYS A 121 31.91 -21.73 -8.03
CA LYS A 121 31.50 -21.00 -6.83
C LYS A 121 32.18 -19.64 -6.65
N LYS A 122 32.74 -19.08 -7.71
CA LYS A 122 33.27 -17.73 -7.77
C LYS A 122 32.11 -16.76 -8.01
N TYR A 123 31.26 -16.62 -6.98
CA TYR A 123 29.99 -15.93 -7.11
C TYR A 123 30.17 -14.43 -7.42
N ASP A 124 31.17 -13.77 -6.84
CA ASP A 124 31.44 -12.36 -7.12
C ASP A 124 31.89 -12.14 -8.56
N ASP A 125 32.78 -13.00 -9.08
CA ASP A 125 33.21 -12.95 -10.47
C ASP A 125 32.00 -13.17 -11.41
N ALA A 126 31.13 -14.14 -11.08
CA ALA A 126 29.94 -14.45 -11.86
C ALA A 126 28.94 -13.29 -11.89
N ILE A 127 28.69 -12.66 -10.73
CA ILE A 127 27.83 -11.47 -10.63
C ILE A 127 28.35 -10.35 -11.53
N GLN A 128 29.65 -10.02 -11.41
CA GLN A 128 30.26 -8.95 -12.22
C GLN A 128 30.15 -9.25 -13.71
N MET A 129 30.41 -10.50 -14.12
CA MET A 129 30.35 -10.88 -15.53
C MET A 129 28.92 -10.86 -16.08
N PHE A 130 27.94 -11.34 -15.36
CA PHE A 130 26.53 -11.28 -15.76
C PHE A 130 26.02 -9.82 -15.76
N GLN A 131 26.42 -9.01 -14.79
CA GLN A 131 26.10 -7.60 -14.77
C GLN A 131 26.68 -6.86 -15.98
N ALA A 132 27.95 -7.12 -16.32
CA ALA A 132 28.59 -6.53 -17.50
C ALA A 132 27.86 -6.90 -18.81
N LEU A 133 27.27 -8.11 -18.90
CA LEU A 133 26.43 -8.49 -20.03
C LEU A 133 25.15 -7.67 -20.09
N LEU A 134 24.50 -7.44 -18.95
CA LEU A 134 23.31 -6.60 -18.85
C LEU A 134 23.61 -5.16 -19.24
N ASP A 135 24.70 -4.59 -18.71
CA ASP A 135 25.14 -3.22 -18.98
C ASP A 135 25.55 -3.03 -20.45
N GLY A 136 26.02 -4.12 -21.08
CA GLY A 136 26.34 -4.20 -22.52
C GLY A 136 25.11 -4.31 -23.43
N GLY A 137 23.90 -4.28 -22.88
CA GLY A 137 22.66 -4.34 -23.65
C GLY A 137 22.31 -5.76 -24.13
N ALA A 138 22.54 -6.76 -23.30
CA ALA A 138 22.15 -8.13 -23.64
C ALA A 138 20.67 -8.21 -24.08
N PRO A 139 20.36 -8.96 -25.16
CA PRO A 139 18.98 -9.13 -25.61
C PRO A 139 18.13 -9.83 -24.53
N GLU A 140 16.80 -9.61 -24.55
CA GLU A 140 15.87 -10.04 -23.49
C GLU A 140 16.01 -11.52 -23.11
N ASN A 141 16.21 -12.40 -24.07
CA ASN A 141 16.38 -13.84 -23.85
C ASN A 141 17.71 -14.23 -23.18
N ILE A 142 18.64 -13.29 -23.05
CA ILE A 142 19.88 -13.46 -22.31
C ILE A 142 19.81 -12.65 -21.02
N ALA A 143 19.18 -11.47 -21.04
CA ALA A 143 19.08 -10.60 -19.89
C ALA A 143 18.28 -11.24 -18.74
N ASP A 144 17.18 -11.93 -19.01
CA ASP A 144 16.42 -12.70 -18.03
C ASP A 144 17.26 -13.81 -17.37
N ASN A 145 18.03 -14.51 -18.19
CA ASN A 145 18.97 -15.53 -17.72
C ASN A 145 20.11 -14.93 -16.88
N CYS A 146 20.63 -13.75 -17.25
CA CYS A 146 21.64 -13.06 -16.44
C CYS A 146 21.09 -12.73 -15.05
N HIS A 147 19.89 -12.15 -14.97
CA HIS A 147 19.26 -11.90 -13.68
C HIS A 147 19.05 -13.19 -12.87
N TYR A 148 18.65 -14.28 -13.52
CA TYR A 148 18.50 -15.56 -12.84
C TYR A 148 19.82 -16.02 -12.21
N TRP A 149 20.93 -15.98 -12.96
CA TRP A 149 22.24 -16.43 -12.47
C TRP A 149 22.85 -15.49 -11.43
N ILE A 150 22.60 -14.19 -11.53
CA ILE A 150 22.99 -13.25 -10.48
C ILE A 150 22.22 -13.59 -9.19
N GLY A 151 20.90 -13.85 -9.27
CA GLY A 151 20.11 -14.29 -8.13
C GLY A 151 20.62 -15.58 -7.51
N GLU A 152 20.97 -16.60 -8.33
CA GLU A 152 21.60 -17.86 -7.87
C GLU A 152 22.95 -17.60 -7.19
N SER A 153 23.73 -16.65 -7.71
CA SER A 153 25.04 -16.30 -7.13
C SER A 153 24.88 -15.65 -5.76
N TYR A 154 23.95 -14.69 -5.61
CA TYR A 154 23.63 -14.11 -4.31
C TYR A 154 23.06 -15.15 -3.34
N PHE A 155 22.22 -16.06 -3.84
CA PHE A 155 21.75 -17.18 -3.03
C PHE A 155 22.90 -18.06 -2.53
N GLY A 156 23.87 -18.35 -3.41
CA GLY A 156 25.09 -19.09 -3.05
C GLY A 156 25.95 -18.38 -2.00
N LYS A 157 25.99 -17.06 -2.03
CA LYS A 157 26.63 -16.20 -1.02
C LYS A 157 25.80 -16.07 0.27
N LYS A 158 24.59 -16.62 0.31
CA LYS A 158 23.60 -16.47 1.41
C LYS A 158 23.06 -15.06 1.55
N ASP A 159 23.21 -14.22 0.55
CA ASP A 159 22.54 -12.93 0.48
C ASP A 159 21.16 -13.11 -0.16
N PHE A 160 20.24 -13.57 0.67
CA PHE A 160 18.88 -13.92 0.19
C PHE A 160 18.06 -12.70 -0.19
N THR A 161 18.40 -11.53 0.36
CA THR A 161 17.72 -10.28 0.02
C THR A 161 18.03 -9.84 -1.41
N GLU A 162 19.31 -9.82 -1.80
CA GLU A 162 19.69 -9.52 -3.16
C GLU A 162 19.24 -10.62 -4.14
N ALA A 163 19.30 -11.88 -3.72
CA ALA A 163 18.78 -12.98 -4.51
C ALA A 163 17.30 -12.78 -4.88
N VAL A 164 16.46 -12.37 -3.91
CA VAL A 164 15.04 -12.07 -4.15
C VAL A 164 14.88 -11.00 -5.23
N LYS A 165 15.59 -9.88 -5.13
CA LYS A 165 15.50 -8.79 -6.11
C LYS A 165 15.75 -9.27 -7.52
N HIS A 166 16.83 -10.04 -7.71
CA HIS A 166 17.20 -10.52 -9.03
C HIS A 166 16.22 -11.58 -9.57
N PHE A 167 15.69 -12.47 -8.74
CA PHE A 167 14.65 -13.40 -9.19
C PHE A 167 13.34 -12.69 -9.52
N GLU A 168 12.98 -11.60 -8.80
CA GLU A 168 11.82 -10.78 -9.13
C GLU A 168 12.00 -10.07 -10.48
N MET A 169 13.21 -9.62 -10.82
CA MET A 169 13.51 -9.05 -12.15
C MET A 169 13.24 -10.06 -13.27
N VAL A 170 13.56 -11.34 -13.09
CA VAL A 170 13.24 -12.39 -14.09
C VAL A 170 11.74 -12.43 -14.38
N LEU A 171 10.90 -12.21 -13.39
CA LEU A 171 9.44 -12.26 -13.56
C LEU A 171 8.87 -11.09 -14.36
N GLN A 172 9.61 -9.99 -14.46
CA GLN A 172 9.19 -8.79 -15.19
C GLN A 172 9.34 -8.94 -16.71
N TYR A 173 10.20 -9.82 -17.18
CA TYR A 173 10.34 -10.10 -18.61
C TYR A 173 9.04 -10.70 -19.16
N LYS A 174 8.60 -10.20 -20.33
CA LYS A 174 7.35 -10.66 -20.93
C LYS A 174 7.40 -12.15 -21.23
N ILE A 175 8.51 -12.60 -21.84
CA ILE A 175 8.78 -14.00 -22.20
C ILE A 175 10.07 -14.42 -21.50
N SER A 176 10.00 -15.43 -20.66
CA SER A 176 11.17 -16.04 -20.01
C SER A 176 10.84 -17.48 -19.62
N GLU A 177 11.69 -18.39 -20.04
CA GLU A 177 11.62 -19.80 -19.62
C GLU A 177 12.05 -19.99 -18.16
N LYS A 178 12.73 -19.00 -17.56
CA LYS A 178 13.21 -19.04 -16.18
C LYS A 178 12.17 -18.68 -15.13
N LYS A 179 10.95 -18.23 -15.53
CA LYS A 179 9.95 -17.79 -14.54
C LYS A 179 9.59 -18.87 -13.51
N GLY A 180 9.42 -20.12 -13.95
CA GLY A 180 9.14 -21.22 -13.05
C GLY A 180 10.29 -21.48 -12.06
N ASP A 181 11.53 -21.45 -12.55
CA ASP A 181 12.73 -21.60 -11.74
C ASP A 181 12.90 -20.41 -10.79
N ALA A 182 12.65 -19.18 -11.27
CA ALA A 182 12.71 -17.97 -10.47
C ALA A 182 11.67 -18.01 -9.32
N HIS A 183 10.43 -18.43 -9.57
CA HIS A 183 9.45 -18.62 -8.50
C HIS A 183 9.90 -19.67 -7.49
N PHE A 184 10.52 -20.76 -7.93
CA PHE A 184 11.06 -21.75 -6.98
C PHE A 184 12.17 -21.17 -6.11
N MET A 185 13.09 -20.41 -6.71
CA MET A 185 14.19 -19.78 -5.99
C MET A 185 13.74 -18.63 -5.09
N LEU A 186 12.71 -17.88 -5.48
CA LEU A 186 12.03 -16.93 -4.60
C LEU A 186 11.46 -17.63 -3.36
N GLY A 187 10.77 -18.76 -3.56
CA GLY A 187 10.27 -19.57 -2.45
C GLY A 187 11.39 -19.97 -1.48
N ARG A 188 12.52 -20.43 -2.02
CA ARG A 188 13.70 -20.79 -1.21
C ARG A 188 14.30 -19.59 -0.50
N SER A 189 14.44 -18.47 -1.17
CA SER A 189 15.03 -17.26 -0.60
C SER A 189 14.17 -16.69 0.53
N TYR A 190 12.85 -16.62 0.34
CA TYR A 190 11.91 -16.21 1.39
C TYR A 190 11.89 -17.20 2.57
N ASP A 191 12.02 -18.52 2.30
CA ASP A 191 12.10 -19.51 3.36
C ASP A 191 13.38 -19.30 4.22
N MET A 192 14.51 -18.99 3.59
CA MET A 192 15.76 -18.65 4.28
C MET A 192 15.71 -17.32 5.03
N LEU A 193 14.91 -16.36 4.57
CA LEU A 193 14.64 -15.09 5.25
C LEU A 193 13.59 -15.22 6.38
N GLY A 194 12.93 -16.39 6.51
CA GLY A 194 11.90 -16.63 7.52
C GLY A 194 10.49 -16.15 7.10
N ASP A 195 10.32 -15.58 5.91
CA ASP A 195 9.02 -15.16 5.37
C ASP A 195 8.26 -16.36 4.79
N LYS A 196 7.67 -17.15 5.68
CA LYS A 196 6.93 -18.37 5.32
C LYS A 196 5.72 -18.09 4.41
N ALA A 197 5.09 -16.93 4.57
CA ALA A 197 3.93 -16.55 3.76
C ALA A 197 4.31 -16.32 2.29
N LYS A 198 5.38 -15.57 2.04
CA LYS A 198 5.89 -15.34 0.68
C LYS A 198 6.52 -16.61 0.09
N ALA A 199 7.22 -17.39 0.89
CA ALA A 199 7.76 -18.67 0.49
C ALA A 199 6.66 -19.60 -0.03
N LYS A 200 5.59 -19.77 0.73
CA LYS A 200 4.41 -20.56 0.37
C LYS A 200 3.82 -20.09 -0.96
N LYS A 201 3.53 -18.80 -1.08
CA LYS A 201 2.97 -18.19 -2.29
C LYS A 201 3.84 -18.46 -3.53
N SER A 202 5.15 -18.35 -3.37
CA SER A 202 6.09 -18.58 -4.48
C SER A 202 6.12 -20.05 -4.91
N TYR A 203 6.12 -20.99 -3.98
CA TYR A 203 6.05 -22.42 -4.32
C TYR A 203 4.70 -22.82 -4.94
N GLU A 204 3.57 -22.25 -4.44
CA GLU A 204 2.25 -22.46 -5.02
C GLU A 204 2.20 -22.00 -6.49
N LYS A 205 2.86 -20.88 -6.80
CA LYS A 205 3.00 -20.40 -8.19
C LYS A 205 3.70 -21.42 -9.08
N VAL A 206 4.79 -22.03 -8.61
CA VAL A 206 5.48 -23.09 -9.39
C VAL A 206 4.53 -24.24 -9.70
N VAL A 207 3.80 -24.72 -8.69
CA VAL A 207 2.91 -25.88 -8.83
C VAL A 207 1.72 -25.60 -9.74
N LYS A 208 1.16 -24.38 -9.63
CA LYS A 208 -0.07 -24.01 -10.33
C LYS A 208 0.20 -23.51 -11.75
N ASP A 209 1.13 -22.57 -11.89
CA ASP A 209 1.29 -21.81 -13.12
C ASP A 209 2.40 -22.42 -14.03
N TYR A 210 3.28 -23.25 -13.45
CA TYR A 210 4.40 -23.89 -14.16
C TYR A 210 4.44 -25.43 -13.95
N PRO A 211 3.36 -26.15 -14.24
CA PRO A 211 3.23 -27.59 -13.91
C PRO A 211 4.26 -28.50 -14.60
N MET A 212 4.87 -28.01 -15.68
CA MET A 212 5.91 -28.74 -16.41
C MET A 212 7.34 -28.38 -15.96
N ASN A 213 7.48 -27.43 -15.00
CA ASN A 213 8.80 -27.05 -14.51
C ASN A 213 9.43 -28.17 -13.67
N GLY A 214 10.73 -28.43 -13.88
CA GLY A 214 11.47 -29.48 -13.17
C GLY A 214 11.47 -29.35 -11.63
N ASN A 215 11.15 -28.16 -11.08
CA ASN A 215 11.10 -27.92 -9.65
C ASN A 215 9.72 -28.18 -9.01
N VAL A 216 8.68 -28.59 -9.76
CA VAL A 216 7.32 -28.83 -9.23
C VAL A 216 7.31 -29.80 -8.07
N LYS A 217 8.02 -30.95 -8.21
CA LYS A 217 8.10 -31.93 -7.11
C LYS A 217 8.71 -31.34 -5.87
N ARG A 218 9.84 -30.64 -6.02
CA ARG A 218 10.54 -29.98 -4.91
C ARG A 218 9.70 -28.87 -4.27
N ALA A 219 8.93 -28.12 -5.08
CA ALA A 219 8.02 -27.08 -4.57
C ALA A 219 6.90 -27.70 -3.70
N LYS A 220 6.29 -28.83 -4.15
CA LYS A 220 5.30 -29.56 -3.34
C LYS A 220 5.89 -30.09 -2.03
N GLU A 221 7.10 -30.63 -2.05
CA GLU A 221 7.79 -31.09 -0.84
C GLU A 221 8.06 -29.92 0.14
N ARG A 222 8.43 -28.74 -0.37
CA ARG A 222 8.64 -27.55 0.45
C ARG A 222 7.33 -27.04 1.05
N LEU A 223 6.25 -27.02 0.27
CA LEU A 223 4.91 -26.65 0.76
C LEU A 223 4.44 -27.53 1.92
N GLY A 224 4.76 -28.83 1.89
CA GLY A 224 4.40 -29.74 2.98
C GLY A 224 5.22 -29.55 4.27
N ARG A 225 6.26 -28.70 4.27
CA ARG A 225 7.13 -28.42 5.43
C ARG A 225 7.00 -27.02 5.99
N LEU A 226 6.26 -26.12 5.35
CA LEU A 226 6.04 -24.75 5.78
C LEU A 226 4.93 -24.63 6.81
#